data_94162446124cb588ae4d4513345a8515
#
_entry.id   94162446124cb588ae4d4513345a8515
#
_cell.length_a   1.000
_cell.length_b   1.000
_cell.length_c   1.000
_cell.angle_alpha   90.00
_cell.angle_beta   90.00
_cell.angle_gamma   90.00
#
_symmetry.space_group_name_H-M   'P 1'
#
loop_
_entity.id
_entity.type
_entity.pdbx_description
1 polymer ?
#
loop_
_entity_poly.entity_id
_entity_poly.type
_entity_poly.pdbx_seq_one_letter_code
_entity_poly.pdbx_strand_id
1 'polypeptide(L)'
;MGRVEEHMDKACSLLREGKLRDAIGEYKQALDVDPENAIAHKSLGSIYYRLTMLDESISEFELAVKHHPKYADAYYELGVSLYRRGRLEDSIKSFEKAVEINPNFHIARYWLGLSFYYSGKLLKAIEYFKQVLDKEPHVVISRYHMGVAYARLSKFTEAIKEFELFLKDVPASAAAYYNLGKAYYNKGDVEKAVDAFKKAVDIDPEDERSKKNLLMLEDLKSRFF
;
A
#
# COMPACT_ATOMS: atom_id res chain seq x y z
N MET A 1 -9.68 -12.34 -35.53
CA MET A 1 -9.79 -11.09 -34.80
C MET A 1 -11.22 -10.87 -34.29
N GLY A 2 -12.24 -10.83 -35.09
CA GLY A 2 -13.60 -10.50 -34.64
C GLY A 2 -14.19 -11.28 -33.46
N ARG A 3 -13.91 -12.58 -33.31
CA ARG A 3 -14.44 -13.39 -32.19
C ARG A 3 -13.79 -13.03 -30.85
N VAL A 4 -12.49 -12.75 -30.82
CA VAL A 4 -11.80 -12.33 -29.59
C VAL A 4 -12.36 -11.01 -29.10
N GLU A 5 -12.48 -10.03 -30.01
CA GLU A 5 -13.03 -8.69 -29.73
C GLU A 5 -14.48 -8.77 -29.23
N GLU A 6 -15.31 -9.62 -29.84
CA GLU A 6 -16.70 -9.82 -29.41
C GLU A 6 -16.79 -10.33 -27.96
N HIS A 7 -16.00 -11.36 -27.60
CA HIS A 7 -15.97 -11.88 -26.23
C HIS A 7 -15.38 -10.85 -25.24
N MET A 8 -14.35 -10.10 -25.64
CA MET A 8 -13.77 -9.05 -24.81
C MET A 8 -14.78 -7.94 -24.52
N ASP A 9 -15.51 -7.45 -25.53
CA ASP A 9 -16.53 -6.39 -25.39
C ASP A 9 -17.68 -6.86 -24.51
N LYS A 10 -18.14 -8.11 -24.67
CA LYS A 10 -19.18 -8.71 -23.86
C LYS A 10 -18.73 -8.86 -22.41
N ALA A 11 -17.50 -9.33 -22.18
CA ALA A 11 -16.91 -9.40 -20.85
C ALA A 11 -16.83 -8.02 -20.17
N CYS A 12 -16.40 -7.01 -20.90
CA CYS A 12 -16.37 -5.62 -20.41
C CYS A 12 -17.77 -5.09 -20.05
N SER A 13 -18.80 -5.45 -20.82
CA SER A 13 -20.19 -5.09 -20.52
C SER A 13 -20.65 -5.75 -19.21
N LEU A 14 -20.41 -7.05 -19.08
CA LEU A 14 -20.76 -7.82 -17.88
C LEU A 14 -20.04 -7.30 -16.63
N LEU A 15 -18.78 -6.84 -16.76
CA LEU A 15 -18.07 -6.20 -15.65
C LEU A 15 -18.75 -4.91 -15.19
N ARG A 16 -19.23 -4.08 -16.11
CA ARG A 16 -19.99 -2.85 -15.79
C ARG A 16 -21.30 -3.15 -15.09
N GLU A 17 -21.92 -4.27 -15.41
CA GLU A 17 -23.14 -4.77 -14.76
C GLU A 17 -22.87 -5.47 -13.41
N GLY A 18 -21.59 -5.65 -13.02
CA GLY A 18 -21.20 -6.35 -11.80
C GLY A 18 -21.29 -7.89 -11.90
N LYS A 19 -21.53 -8.45 -13.08
CA LYS A 19 -21.67 -9.89 -13.35
C LYS A 19 -20.30 -10.54 -13.52
N LEU A 20 -19.53 -10.61 -12.42
CA LEU A 20 -18.13 -11.05 -12.46
C LEU A 20 -17.95 -12.47 -12.96
N ARG A 21 -18.83 -13.41 -12.58
CA ARG A 21 -18.74 -14.83 -13.01
C ARG A 21 -18.98 -14.98 -14.52
N ASP A 22 -19.94 -14.24 -15.04
CA ASP A 22 -20.26 -14.29 -16.48
C ASP A 22 -19.13 -13.67 -17.29
N ALA A 23 -18.54 -12.55 -16.79
CA ALA A 23 -17.37 -11.94 -17.41
C ALA A 23 -16.15 -12.88 -17.46
N ILE A 24 -15.92 -13.69 -16.42
CA ILE A 24 -14.88 -14.74 -16.45
C ILE A 24 -15.12 -15.72 -17.60
N GLY A 25 -16.38 -16.12 -17.82
CA GLY A 25 -16.75 -17.03 -18.91
C GLY A 25 -16.36 -16.45 -20.27
N GLU A 26 -16.71 -15.19 -20.52
CA GLU A 26 -16.40 -14.52 -21.78
C GLU A 26 -14.89 -14.29 -21.99
N TYR A 27 -14.14 -13.88 -20.95
CA TYR A 27 -12.68 -13.77 -21.07
C TYR A 27 -12.03 -15.12 -21.36
N LYS A 28 -12.51 -16.22 -20.77
CA LYS A 28 -12.01 -17.57 -21.08
C LYS A 28 -12.29 -17.95 -22.53
N GLN A 29 -13.49 -17.63 -23.06
CA GLN A 29 -13.80 -17.84 -24.49
C GLN A 29 -12.90 -17.00 -25.41
N ALA A 30 -12.55 -15.77 -25.01
CA ALA A 30 -11.56 -14.98 -25.75
C ALA A 30 -10.19 -15.66 -25.75
N LEU A 31 -9.76 -16.24 -24.61
CA LEU A 31 -8.50 -16.98 -24.50
C LEU A 31 -8.50 -18.36 -25.17
N ASP A 32 -9.66 -18.99 -25.34
CA ASP A 32 -9.79 -20.20 -26.17
C ASP A 32 -9.48 -19.90 -27.65
N VAL A 33 -9.73 -18.67 -28.11
CA VAL A 33 -9.42 -18.22 -29.47
C VAL A 33 -8.01 -17.63 -29.57
N ASP A 34 -7.57 -16.86 -28.58
CA ASP A 34 -6.24 -16.23 -28.51
C ASP A 34 -5.63 -16.44 -27.12
N PRO A 35 -4.94 -17.57 -26.90
CA PRO A 35 -4.34 -17.91 -25.61
C PRO A 35 -3.22 -16.97 -25.13
N GLU A 36 -2.72 -16.11 -25.99
CA GLU A 36 -1.63 -15.16 -25.67
C GLU A 36 -2.16 -13.73 -25.41
N ASN A 37 -3.49 -13.56 -25.36
CA ASN A 37 -4.10 -12.24 -25.15
C ASN A 37 -3.81 -11.69 -23.76
N ALA A 38 -2.78 -10.87 -23.65
CA ALA A 38 -2.34 -10.28 -22.39
C ALA A 38 -3.42 -9.41 -21.71
N ILE A 39 -4.32 -8.79 -22.48
CA ILE A 39 -5.40 -7.96 -21.93
C ILE A 39 -6.47 -8.83 -21.28
N ALA A 40 -6.81 -9.97 -21.90
CA ALA A 40 -7.76 -10.94 -21.34
C ALA A 40 -7.20 -11.55 -20.04
N HIS A 41 -5.94 -11.99 -20.04
CA HIS A 41 -5.27 -12.47 -18.84
C HIS A 41 -5.26 -11.42 -17.73
N LYS A 42 -4.85 -10.18 -18.02
CA LYS A 42 -4.85 -9.08 -17.05
C LYS A 42 -6.25 -8.84 -16.48
N SER A 43 -7.28 -8.88 -17.31
CA SER A 43 -8.67 -8.66 -16.89
C SER A 43 -9.18 -9.79 -15.99
N LEU A 44 -8.88 -11.06 -16.33
CA LEU A 44 -9.17 -12.21 -15.47
C LEU A 44 -8.45 -12.11 -14.13
N GLY A 45 -7.17 -11.77 -14.13
CA GLY A 45 -6.39 -11.53 -12.92
C GLY A 45 -7.04 -10.50 -12.00
N SER A 46 -7.50 -9.37 -12.57
CA SER A 46 -8.20 -8.33 -11.82
C SER A 46 -9.54 -8.79 -11.25
N ILE A 47 -10.28 -9.64 -11.96
CA ILE A 47 -11.53 -10.23 -11.46
C ILE A 47 -11.25 -11.20 -10.32
N TYR A 48 -10.29 -12.10 -10.48
CA TYR A 48 -9.89 -13.05 -9.42
C TYR A 48 -9.40 -12.33 -8.18
N TYR A 49 -8.64 -11.23 -8.33
CA TYR A 49 -8.24 -10.37 -7.21
C TYR A 49 -9.45 -9.81 -6.45
N ARG A 50 -10.47 -9.30 -7.15
CA ARG A 50 -11.72 -8.80 -6.54
C ARG A 50 -12.50 -9.90 -5.82
N LEU A 51 -12.42 -11.14 -6.31
CA LEU A 51 -13.01 -12.33 -5.69
C LEU A 51 -12.13 -12.91 -4.56
N THR A 52 -11.02 -12.28 -4.21
CA THR A 52 -10.03 -12.74 -3.23
C THR A 52 -9.35 -14.07 -3.58
N MET A 53 -9.45 -14.51 -4.82
CA MET A 53 -8.80 -15.69 -5.38
C MET A 53 -7.37 -15.31 -5.81
N LEU A 54 -6.50 -15.17 -4.80
CA LEU A 54 -5.18 -14.55 -5.02
C LEU A 54 -4.23 -15.40 -5.85
N ASP A 55 -4.29 -16.72 -5.73
CA ASP A 55 -3.40 -17.63 -6.47
C ASP A 55 -3.76 -17.64 -7.97
N GLU A 56 -5.05 -17.66 -8.30
CA GLU A 56 -5.55 -17.54 -9.67
C GLU A 56 -5.24 -16.15 -10.24
N SER A 57 -5.41 -15.10 -9.43
CA SER A 57 -5.07 -13.73 -9.82
C SER A 57 -3.58 -13.60 -10.20
N ILE A 58 -2.69 -14.14 -9.39
CA ILE A 58 -1.24 -14.16 -9.65
C ILE A 58 -0.94 -14.90 -10.95
N SER A 59 -1.51 -16.11 -11.13
CA SER A 59 -1.31 -16.92 -12.34
C SER A 59 -1.69 -16.16 -13.61
N GLU A 60 -2.84 -15.50 -13.61
CA GLU A 60 -3.31 -14.75 -14.78
C GLU A 60 -2.46 -13.50 -15.04
N PHE A 61 -2.02 -12.79 -14.01
CA PHE A 61 -1.10 -11.66 -14.19
C PHE A 61 0.29 -12.11 -14.67
N GLU A 62 0.79 -13.27 -14.21
CA GLU A 62 2.05 -13.86 -14.71
C GLU A 62 1.95 -14.18 -16.21
N LEU A 63 0.80 -14.69 -16.68
CA LEU A 63 0.55 -14.90 -18.10
C LEU A 63 0.47 -13.56 -18.85
N ALA A 64 -0.22 -12.56 -18.30
CA ALA A 64 -0.30 -11.23 -18.92
C ALA A 64 1.08 -10.62 -19.15
N VAL A 65 1.97 -10.66 -18.17
CA VAL A 65 3.33 -10.08 -18.30
C VAL A 65 4.27 -10.95 -19.13
N LYS A 66 4.01 -12.26 -19.20
CA LYS A 66 4.73 -13.19 -20.10
C LYS A 66 4.46 -12.86 -21.56
N HIS A 67 3.19 -12.65 -21.92
CA HIS A 67 2.79 -12.37 -23.30
C HIS A 67 2.97 -10.90 -23.70
N HIS A 68 2.96 -9.98 -22.72
CA HIS A 68 3.29 -8.58 -22.95
C HIS A 68 4.31 -8.03 -21.93
N PRO A 69 5.62 -8.25 -22.13
CA PRO A 69 6.67 -7.91 -21.18
C PRO A 69 6.85 -6.42 -20.87
N LYS A 70 6.18 -5.52 -21.61
CA LYS A 70 6.16 -4.07 -21.36
C LYS A 70 4.83 -3.57 -20.78
N TYR A 71 4.04 -4.44 -20.16
CA TYR A 71 2.74 -4.10 -19.60
C TYR A 71 2.90 -3.64 -18.14
N ALA A 72 3.22 -2.37 -17.93
CA ALA A 72 3.47 -1.81 -16.60
C ALA A 72 2.31 -2.04 -15.62
N ASP A 73 1.05 -1.84 -16.08
CA ASP A 73 -0.14 -2.05 -15.24
C ASP A 73 -0.29 -3.50 -14.78
N ALA A 74 0.02 -4.47 -15.65
CA ALA A 74 -0.05 -5.89 -15.29
C ALA A 74 1.01 -6.26 -14.25
N TYR A 75 2.23 -5.72 -14.37
CA TYR A 75 3.26 -5.87 -13.33
C TYR A 75 2.85 -5.24 -12.00
N TYR A 76 2.22 -4.07 -12.04
CA TYR A 76 1.70 -3.43 -10.83
C TYR A 76 0.63 -4.30 -10.15
N GLU A 77 -0.36 -4.77 -10.88
CA GLU A 77 -1.44 -5.64 -10.36
C GLU A 77 -0.89 -6.97 -9.83
N LEU A 78 0.09 -7.57 -10.54
CA LEU A 78 0.83 -8.74 -10.08
C LEU A 78 1.52 -8.45 -8.74
N GLY A 79 2.22 -7.32 -8.64
CA GLY A 79 2.89 -6.89 -7.42
C GLY A 79 1.93 -6.74 -6.24
N VAL A 80 0.73 -6.15 -6.47
CA VAL A 80 -0.31 -6.01 -5.45
C VAL A 80 -0.84 -7.37 -4.99
N SER A 81 -1.09 -8.30 -5.93
CA SER A 81 -1.58 -9.65 -5.60
C SER A 81 -0.55 -10.45 -4.81
N LEU A 82 0.72 -10.39 -5.21
CA LEU A 82 1.86 -11.01 -4.51
C LEU A 82 2.05 -10.43 -3.10
N TYR A 83 1.94 -9.10 -2.96
CA TYR A 83 2.01 -8.43 -1.66
C TYR A 83 0.91 -8.93 -0.71
N ARG A 84 -0.34 -8.97 -1.18
CA ARG A 84 -1.47 -9.50 -0.39
C ARG A 84 -1.31 -10.98 -0.04
N ARG A 85 -0.66 -11.75 -0.89
CA ARG A 85 -0.34 -13.17 -0.65
C ARG A 85 0.83 -13.35 0.33
N GLY A 86 1.53 -12.27 0.69
CA GLY A 86 2.71 -12.28 1.57
C GLY A 86 4.03 -12.62 0.85
N ARG A 87 4.01 -12.73 -0.49
CA ARG A 87 5.20 -13.00 -1.31
C ARG A 87 5.97 -11.68 -1.58
N LEU A 88 6.53 -11.09 -0.51
CA LEU A 88 7.09 -9.74 -0.54
C LEU A 88 8.25 -9.56 -1.53
N GLU A 89 9.16 -10.53 -1.63
CA GLU A 89 10.31 -10.43 -2.55
C GLU A 89 9.87 -10.47 -4.02
N ASP A 90 8.88 -11.28 -4.36
CA ASP A 90 8.33 -11.33 -5.72
C ASP A 90 7.50 -10.08 -6.03
N SER A 91 6.78 -9.56 -5.03
CA SER A 91 6.07 -8.29 -5.12
C SER A 91 7.03 -7.13 -5.44
N ILE A 92 8.17 -7.05 -4.74
CA ILE A 92 9.22 -6.06 -5.00
C ILE A 92 9.67 -6.12 -6.46
N LYS A 93 10.02 -7.32 -6.98
CA LYS A 93 10.46 -7.50 -8.37
C LYS A 93 9.39 -7.02 -9.37
N SER A 94 8.13 -7.30 -9.09
CA SER A 94 7.02 -6.90 -9.96
C SER A 94 6.83 -5.38 -9.97
N PHE A 95 6.87 -4.72 -8.81
CA PHE A 95 6.81 -3.26 -8.76
C PHE A 95 8.05 -2.58 -9.36
N GLU A 96 9.26 -3.14 -9.17
CA GLU A 96 10.47 -2.66 -9.81
C GLU A 96 10.32 -2.68 -11.34
N LYS A 97 9.77 -3.77 -11.89
CA LYS A 97 9.47 -3.85 -13.33
C LYS A 97 8.42 -2.84 -13.78
N ALA A 98 7.35 -2.66 -13.02
CA ALA A 98 6.33 -1.64 -13.34
C ALA A 98 6.94 -0.23 -13.40
N VAL A 99 7.81 0.13 -12.45
CA VAL A 99 8.49 1.43 -12.38
C VAL A 99 9.58 1.56 -13.45
N GLU A 100 10.28 0.48 -13.81
CA GLU A 100 11.26 0.44 -14.92
C GLU A 100 10.57 0.76 -16.26
N ILE A 101 9.40 0.14 -16.51
CA ILE A 101 8.63 0.34 -17.75
C ILE A 101 7.98 1.74 -17.78
N ASN A 102 7.39 2.15 -16.65
CA ASN A 102 6.78 3.47 -16.50
C ASN A 102 7.39 4.23 -15.31
N PRO A 103 8.41 5.06 -15.54
CA PRO A 103 9.05 5.84 -14.46
C PRO A 103 8.14 6.84 -13.75
N ASN A 104 6.98 7.17 -14.32
CA ASN A 104 5.99 8.06 -13.71
C ASN A 104 4.86 7.30 -12.98
N PHE A 105 5.00 5.99 -12.78
CA PHE A 105 4.01 5.18 -12.10
C PHE A 105 4.15 5.33 -10.56
N HIS A 106 3.72 6.48 -10.04
CA HIS A 106 3.92 6.86 -8.63
C HIS A 106 3.26 5.93 -7.64
N ILE A 107 2.08 5.38 -7.98
CA ILE A 107 1.42 4.40 -7.12
C ILE A 107 2.20 3.08 -7.02
N ALA A 108 2.80 2.61 -8.11
CA ALA A 108 3.68 1.42 -8.08
C ALA A 108 4.92 1.68 -7.21
N ARG A 109 5.47 2.91 -7.28
CA ARG A 109 6.60 3.34 -6.45
C ARG A 109 6.24 3.38 -4.96
N TYR A 110 5.03 3.84 -4.62
CA TYR A 110 4.52 3.80 -3.26
C TYR A 110 4.39 2.36 -2.73
N TRP A 111 3.80 1.46 -3.51
CA TRP A 111 3.69 0.05 -3.13
C TRP A 111 5.04 -0.66 -3.02
N LEU A 112 5.99 -0.28 -3.85
CA LEU A 112 7.37 -0.74 -3.74
C LEU A 112 8.00 -0.31 -2.41
N GLY A 113 7.78 0.94 -2.00
CA GLY A 113 8.15 1.43 -0.67
C GLY A 113 7.51 0.62 0.46
N LEU A 114 6.21 0.30 0.37
CA LEU A 114 5.53 -0.57 1.33
C LEU A 114 6.12 -1.98 1.37
N SER A 115 6.38 -2.57 0.21
CA SER A 115 6.97 -3.92 0.13
C SER A 115 8.35 -3.97 0.78
N PHE A 116 9.19 -2.94 0.57
CA PHE A 116 10.47 -2.81 1.26
C PHE A 116 10.31 -2.60 2.78
N TYR A 117 9.29 -1.84 3.20
CA TYR A 117 9.00 -1.64 4.62
C TYR A 117 8.66 -2.95 5.32
N TYR A 118 7.75 -3.75 4.74
CA TYR A 118 7.33 -5.03 5.33
C TYR A 118 8.39 -6.13 5.20
N SER A 119 9.28 -6.06 4.21
CA SER A 119 10.45 -6.95 4.11
C SER A 119 11.61 -6.55 5.05
N GLY A 120 11.42 -5.50 5.86
CA GLY A 120 12.43 -5.01 6.81
C GLY A 120 13.53 -4.13 6.21
N LYS A 121 13.49 -3.87 4.91
CA LYS A 121 14.46 -3.03 4.19
C LYS A 121 14.12 -1.54 4.34
N LEU A 122 14.11 -1.06 5.59
CA LEU A 122 13.55 0.24 5.99
C LEU A 122 14.18 1.44 5.30
N LEU A 123 15.50 1.43 5.06
CA LEU A 123 16.17 2.53 4.36
C LEU A 123 15.71 2.66 2.91
N LYS A 124 15.55 1.52 2.21
CA LYS A 124 14.97 1.51 0.86
C LYS A 124 13.53 1.99 0.86
N ALA A 125 12.72 1.56 1.81
CA ALA A 125 11.35 2.04 1.95
C ALA A 125 11.28 3.57 2.04
N ILE A 126 12.10 4.17 2.92
CA ILE A 126 12.20 5.63 3.09
C ILE A 126 12.60 6.30 1.77
N GLU A 127 13.56 5.76 1.05
CA GLU A 127 13.99 6.29 -0.24
C GLU A 127 12.83 6.35 -1.24
N TYR A 128 12.08 5.26 -1.40
CA TYR A 128 10.95 5.21 -2.32
C TYR A 128 9.80 6.12 -1.90
N PHE A 129 9.48 6.22 -0.60
CA PHE A 129 8.48 7.17 -0.13
C PHE A 129 8.90 8.64 -0.38
N LYS A 130 10.19 8.97 -0.25
CA LYS A 130 10.70 10.30 -0.63
C LYS A 130 10.51 10.56 -2.12
N GLN A 131 10.89 9.60 -2.98
CA GLN A 131 10.70 9.73 -4.42
C GLN A 131 9.22 9.95 -4.80
N VAL A 132 8.28 9.34 -4.06
CA VAL A 132 6.84 9.59 -4.25
C VAL A 132 6.52 11.04 -3.90
N LEU A 133 6.94 11.52 -2.73
CA LEU A 133 6.65 12.89 -2.26
C LEU A 133 7.29 13.98 -3.12
N ASP A 134 8.46 13.71 -3.70
CA ASP A 134 9.14 14.65 -4.59
C ASP A 134 8.38 14.88 -5.90
N LYS A 135 7.63 13.88 -6.37
CA LYS A 135 6.82 13.94 -7.60
C LYS A 135 5.35 14.27 -7.33
N GLU A 136 4.82 13.73 -6.25
CA GLU A 136 3.42 13.83 -5.84
C GLU A 136 3.33 14.28 -4.37
N PRO A 137 3.57 15.57 -4.06
CA PRO A 137 3.59 16.08 -2.68
C PRO A 137 2.28 15.85 -1.92
N HIS A 138 1.16 15.69 -2.65
CA HIS A 138 -0.16 15.43 -2.07
C HIS A 138 -0.38 13.98 -1.62
N VAL A 139 0.52 13.05 -1.96
CA VAL A 139 0.47 11.66 -1.47
C VAL A 139 1.04 11.61 -0.04
N VAL A 140 0.40 12.38 0.84
CA VAL A 140 0.86 12.63 2.22
C VAL A 140 0.98 11.37 3.07
N ILE A 141 0.26 10.28 2.72
CA ILE A 141 0.36 9.00 3.41
C ILE A 141 1.80 8.42 3.38
N SER A 142 2.61 8.80 2.39
CA SER A 142 4.02 8.45 2.33
C SER A 142 4.81 9.00 3.51
N ARG A 143 4.45 10.21 4.03
CA ARG A 143 5.06 10.79 5.25
C ARG A 143 4.77 9.94 6.47
N TYR A 144 3.54 9.47 6.62
CA TYR A 144 3.16 8.58 7.71
C TYR A 144 4.03 7.31 7.72
N HIS A 145 4.16 6.64 6.58
CA HIS A 145 4.99 5.44 6.48
C HIS A 145 6.48 5.72 6.67
N MET A 146 6.98 6.87 6.20
CA MET A 146 8.34 7.32 6.51
C MET A 146 8.55 7.52 8.00
N GLY A 147 7.63 8.19 8.69
CA GLY A 147 7.66 8.38 10.13
C GLY A 147 7.74 7.04 10.87
N VAL A 148 6.90 6.07 10.49
CA VAL A 148 6.91 4.73 11.08
C VAL A 148 8.24 4.00 10.77
N ALA A 149 8.76 4.11 9.55
CA ALA A 149 10.05 3.50 9.18
C ALA A 149 11.22 4.13 9.97
N TYR A 150 11.25 5.45 10.12
CA TYR A 150 12.24 6.14 10.94
C TYR A 150 12.16 5.73 12.42
N ALA A 151 10.95 5.63 12.98
CA ALA A 151 10.75 5.17 14.36
C ALA A 151 11.27 3.74 14.58
N ARG A 152 11.06 2.83 13.63
CA ARG A 152 11.64 1.47 13.68
C ARG A 152 13.17 1.44 13.59
N LEU A 153 13.77 2.45 12.97
CA LEU A 153 15.23 2.65 12.93
C LEU A 153 15.76 3.42 14.15
N SER A 154 14.91 3.70 15.14
CA SER A 154 15.22 4.54 16.31
C SER A 154 15.65 5.99 15.95
N LYS A 155 15.33 6.44 14.75
CA LYS A 155 15.53 7.82 14.27
C LYS A 155 14.33 8.67 14.67
N PHE A 156 14.18 8.90 15.98
CA PHE A 156 12.96 9.51 16.54
C PHE A 156 12.76 10.96 16.13
N THR A 157 13.85 11.72 15.93
CA THR A 157 13.76 13.12 15.47
C THR A 157 13.18 13.22 14.06
N GLU A 158 13.64 12.37 13.14
CA GLU A 158 13.12 12.28 11.78
C GLU A 158 11.67 11.76 11.77
N ALA A 159 11.37 10.77 12.61
CA ALA A 159 10.02 10.22 12.75
C ALA A 159 9.02 11.32 13.20
N ILE A 160 9.36 12.07 14.23
CA ILE A 160 8.56 13.21 14.74
C ILE A 160 8.29 14.20 13.62
N LYS A 161 9.33 14.64 12.90
CA LYS A 161 9.19 15.57 11.79
C LYS A 161 8.18 15.09 10.74
N GLU A 162 8.27 13.82 10.33
CA GLU A 162 7.37 13.29 9.30
C GLU A 162 5.93 13.13 9.80
N PHE A 163 5.72 12.73 11.06
CA PHE A 163 4.39 12.68 11.66
C PHE A 163 3.77 14.08 11.82
N GLU A 164 4.55 15.08 12.25
CA GLU A 164 4.08 16.47 12.37
C GLU A 164 3.69 17.04 10.99
N LEU A 165 4.48 16.76 9.95
CA LEU A 165 4.15 17.16 8.59
C LEU A 165 2.89 16.45 8.07
N PHE A 166 2.74 15.14 8.33
CA PHE A 166 1.53 14.40 7.97
C PHE A 166 0.29 14.97 8.67
N LEU A 167 0.40 15.29 9.96
CA LEU A 167 -0.73 15.79 10.77
C LEU A 167 -1.17 17.22 10.38
N LYS A 168 -0.36 18.00 9.66
CA LYS A 168 -0.80 19.27 9.07
C LYS A 168 -1.86 19.06 8.00
N ASP A 169 -1.72 17.99 7.22
CA ASP A 169 -2.64 17.66 6.13
C ASP A 169 -3.80 16.75 6.61
N VAL A 170 -3.55 15.90 7.64
CA VAL A 170 -4.51 14.93 8.18
C VAL A 170 -4.59 15.09 9.71
N PRO A 171 -5.18 16.19 10.22
CA PRO A 171 -5.19 16.50 11.65
C PRO A 171 -6.05 15.55 12.49
N ALA A 172 -6.96 14.79 11.89
CA ALA A 172 -7.85 13.85 12.58
C ALA A 172 -7.33 12.39 12.53
N SER A 173 -6.02 12.18 12.56
CA SER A 173 -5.43 10.84 12.54
C SER A 173 -4.98 10.39 13.93
N ALA A 174 -5.82 9.64 14.66
CA ALA A 174 -5.47 9.05 15.95
C ALA A 174 -4.20 8.18 15.86
N ALA A 175 -4.08 7.37 14.79
CA ALA A 175 -2.92 6.52 14.56
C ALA A 175 -1.60 7.32 14.39
N ALA A 176 -1.66 8.49 13.76
CA ALA A 176 -0.47 9.34 13.62
C ALA A 176 -0.11 10.01 14.95
N TYR A 177 -1.07 10.49 15.72
CA TYR A 177 -0.81 11.01 17.07
C TYR A 177 -0.28 9.94 18.02
N TYR A 178 -0.81 8.71 17.95
CA TYR A 178 -0.28 7.58 18.72
C TYR A 178 1.21 7.33 18.39
N ASN A 179 1.57 7.26 17.11
CA ASN A 179 2.95 7.05 16.70
C ASN A 179 3.85 8.25 17.02
N LEU A 180 3.34 9.47 16.93
CA LEU A 180 4.03 10.70 17.35
C LEU A 180 4.31 10.67 18.85
N GLY A 181 3.32 10.30 19.68
CA GLY A 181 3.49 10.14 21.13
C GLY A 181 4.57 9.11 21.47
N LYS A 182 4.57 7.96 20.80
CA LYS A 182 5.64 6.96 20.95
C LYS A 182 7.02 7.51 20.56
N ALA A 183 7.10 8.27 19.48
CA ALA A 183 8.35 8.84 19.02
C ALA A 183 8.90 9.90 20.01
N TYR A 184 8.03 10.75 20.58
CA TYR A 184 8.40 11.69 21.63
C TYR A 184 8.84 10.98 22.91
N TYR A 185 8.09 9.96 23.34
CA TYR A 185 8.46 9.17 24.52
C TYR A 185 9.85 8.53 24.38
N ASN A 186 10.11 7.88 23.24
CA ASN A 186 11.41 7.25 22.98
C ASN A 186 12.55 8.28 22.83
N LYS A 187 12.23 9.54 22.48
CA LYS A 187 13.20 10.65 22.46
C LYS A 187 13.44 11.25 23.85
N GLY A 188 12.61 10.89 24.84
CA GLY A 188 12.69 11.42 26.21
C GLY A 188 11.81 12.67 26.46
N ASP A 189 11.02 13.11 25.50
CA ASP A 189 10.10 14.25 25.63
C ASP A 189 8.73 13.76 26.13
N VAL A 190 8.66 13.52 27.46
CA VAL A 190 7.47 12.94 28.11
C VAL A 190 6.27 13.87 28.00
N GLU A 191 6.45 15.19 28.08
CA GLU A 191 5.35 16.15 28.02
C GLU A 191 4.65 16.11 26.66
N LYS A 192 5.43 16.19 25.58
CA LYS A 192 4.87 16.11 24.23
C LYS A 192 4.30 14.73 23.91
N ALA A 193 4.85 13.67 24.52
CA ALA A 193 4.28 12.33 24.39
C ALA A 193 2.86 12.28 25.01
N VAL A 194 2.67 12.83 26.20
CA VAL A 194 1.35 12.93 26.87
C VAL A 194 0.37 13.72 25.99
N ASP A 195 0.77 14.89 25.47
CA ASP A 195 -0.08 15.71 24.61
C ASP A 195 -0.50 14.98 23.33
N ALA A 196 0.43 14.25 22.73
CA ALA A 196 0.14 13.47 21.53
C ALA A 196 -0.83 12.31 21.82
N PHE A 197 -0.62 11.56 22.91
CA PHE A 197 -1.55 10.50 23.29
C PHE A 197 -2.93 11.01 23.68
N LYS A 198 -3.03 12.18 24.35
CA LYS A 198 -4.32 12.86 24.63
C LYS A 198 -5.07 13.13 23.33
N LYS A 199 -4.42 13.74 22.35
CA LYS A 199 -5.01 13.99 21.03
C LYS A 199 -5.44 12.71 20.32
N ALA A 200 -4.67 11.62 20.45
CA ALA A 200 -5.08 10.33 19.88
C ALA A 200 -6.37 9.82 20.53
N VAL A 201 -6.49 9.89 21.86
CA VAL A 201 -7.69 9.49 22.62
C VAL A 201 -8.88 10.40 22.33
N ASP A 202 -8.68 11.72 22.18
CA ASP A 202 -9.73 12.66 21.83
C ASP A 202 -10.35 12.36 20.45
N ILE A 203 -9.51 11.89 19.49
CA ILE A 203 -9.95 11.54 18.13
C ILE A 203 -10.61 10.15 18.11
N ASP A 204 -10.00 9.18 18.79
CA ASP A 204 -10.49 7.80 18.89
C ASP A 204 -10.55 7.37 20.35
N PRO A 205 -11.71 7.63 21.03
CA PRO A 205 -11.89 7.23 22.42
C PRO A 205 -11.89 5.72 22.67
N GLU A 206 -11.92 4.89 21.65
CA GLU A 206 -11.86 3.42 21.77
C GLU A 206 -10.45 2.85 21.57
N ASP A 207 -9.45 3.71 21.23
CA ASP A 207 -8.05 3.23 21.10
C ASP A 207 -7.41 2.94 22.48
N GLU A 208 -7.57 1.72 22.94
CA GLU A 208 -7.01 1.22 24.19
C GLU A 208 -5.47 1.37 24.29
N ARG A 209 -4.77 1.38 23.16
CA ARG A 209 -3.31 1.54 23.14
C ARG A 209 -2.91 2.96 23.56
N SER A 210 -3.60 3.96 23.02
CA SER A 210 -3.37 5.36 23.39
C SER A 210 -3.75 5.64 24.84
N LYS A 211 -4.91 5.13 25.30
CA LYS A 211 -5.33 5.23 26.71
C LYS A 211 -4.29 4.63 27.65
N LYS A 212 -3.84 3.40 27.38
CA LYS A 212 -2.85 2.73 28.21
C LYS A 212 -1.53 3.50 28.31
N ASN A 213 -1.03 4.02 27.18
CA ASN A 213 0.21 4.80 27.17
C ASN A 213 0.02 6.14 27.90
N LEU A 214 -1.10 6.81 27.72
CA LEU A 214 -1.44 8.05 28.42
C LEU A 214 -1.45 7.83 29.94
N LEU A 215 -2.22 6.85 30.41
CA LEU A 215 -2.32 6.52 31.85
C LEU A 215 -0.94 6.20 32.45
N MET A 216 -0.13 5.42 31.74
CA MET A 216 1.23 5.08 32.18
C MET A 216 2.10 6.31 32.35
N LEU A 217 2.01 7.27 31.41
CA LEU A 217 2.84 8.48 31.47
C LEU A 217 2.33 9.49 32.52
N GLU A 218 1.02 9.57 32.74
CA GLU A 218 0.43 10.43 33.79
C GLU A 218 0.80 9.89 35.20
N ASP A 219 0.77 8.58 35.40
CA ASP A 219 1.25 7.94 36.65
C ASP A 219 2.76 8.19 36.86
N LEU A 220 3.57 8.02 35.81
CA LEU A 220 5.01 8.34 35.87
C LEU A 220 5.24 9.80 36.26
N LYS A 221 4.49 10.73 35.66
CA LYS A 221 4.60 12.18 35.95
C LYS A 221 4.22 12.50 37.38
N SER A 222 3.18 11.87 37.93
CA SER A 222 2.74 12.08 39.33
C SER A 222 3.72 11.56 40.39
N ARG A 223 4.58 10.58 40.03
CA ARG A 223 5.56 9.99 40.97
C ARG A 223 6.90 10.69 40.98
N PHE A 224 7.28 11.39 39.92
CA PHE A 224 8.64 11.91 39.75
C PHE A 224 8.71 13.43 39.52
N PHE A 225 7.56 14.10 39.37
CA PHE A 225 7.46 15.56 39.18
C PHE A 225 6.32 16.15 40.04
#